data_af7a25ba463e5e0b8c3144910a440bf1
#
_entry.id   af7a25ba463e5e0b8c3144910a440bf1
#
_cell.length_a   1.000
_cell.length_b   1.000
_cell.length_c   1.000
_cell.angle_alpha   90.00
_cell.angle_beta   90.00
_cell.angle_gamma   90.00
#
_symmetry.space_group_name_H-M   'P 1'
#
loop_
_entity.id
_entity.type
_entity.pdbx_description
1 polymer ?
#
loop_
_entity_poly.entity_id
_entity_poly.type
_entity_poly.pdbx_seq_one_letter_code
_entity_poly.pdbx_strand_id
1 'polypeptide(L)'
;MKRFLGLVALFVGAVMCASAQVNDTIQRVAGNDLYQGITRKLPYRQMVTPHGVQVTFAKTVHIIFPSVVRYVDLGSNWIIAGKADGAENVIRVKATTEGFPGETNFSVICEDGSFYSFNARYAHEPEMLNIEMKDFLENEDTTDFSHTRMNIHFRELAGESPLLVKLIMQSIYKEDRREIRHLGCKRFGVQFLLKSVHSHNGLFYFHTETRNRSNVAFQTDFIRFKIVDKKVPKRTAIQERVI
;
A
#
# COMPACT_ATOMS: atom_id res chain seq x y z
N MET A 1 -26.29 39.35 -75.77
CA MET A 1 -27.58 39.38 -75.02
C MET A 1 -27.68 38.12 -74.17
N LYS A 2 -27.97 38.24 -72.95
CA LYS A 2 -28.34 37.40 -71.84
C LYS A 2 -27.33 37.42 -70.74
N ARG A 3 -27.69 38.15 -69.70
CA ARG A 3 -27.07 38.28 -68.39
C ARG A 3 -27.31 37.02 -67.63
N PHE A 4 -26.29 36.37 -67.03
CA PHE A 4 -26.45 35.36 -66.00
C PHE A 4 -25.94 35.93 -64.67
N LEU A 5 -26.88 36.18 -63.79
CA LEU A 5 -26.66 36.60 -62.44
C LEU A 5 -26.29 35.35 -61.66
N GLY A 6 -25.05 35.22 -61.26
CA GLY A 6 -24.60 34.11 -60.33
C GLY A 6 -24.77 34.54 -58.89
N LEU A 7 -25.66 33.89 -58.22
CA LEU A 7 -25.92 34.04 -56.79
C LEU A 7 -24.78 33.33 -56.00
N VAL A 8 -23.93 34.14 -55.37
CA VAL A 8 -22.92 33.60 -54.44
C VAL A 8 -23.60 33.41 -53.10
N ALA A 9 -23.91 32.14 -52.76
CA ALA A 9 -24.36 31.76 -51.44
C ALA A 9 -23.15 31.70 -50.50
N LEU A 10 -23.04 32.66 -49.58
CA LEU A 10 -22.06 32.72 -48.53
C LEU A 10 -22.49 31.72 -47.45
N PHE A 11 -21.86 30.54 -47.41
CA PHE A 11 -22.03 29.58 -46.34
C PHE A 11 -21.16 30.01 -45.16
N VAL A 12 -21.74 30.72 -44.19
CA VAL A 12 -21.12 30.99 -42.90
C VAL A 12 -21.27 29.73 -42.05
N GLY A 13 -20.24 28.89 -42.08
CA GLY A 13 -20.14 27.77 -41.16
C GLY A 13 -19.90 28.27 -39.74
N ALA A 14 -20.94 28.27 -38.92
CA ALA A 14 -20.82 28.47 -37.50
C ALA A 14 -20.11 27.25 -36.91
N VAL A 15 -18.80 27.37 -36.64
CA VAL A 15 -18.06 26.43 -35.81
C VAL A 15 -18.58 26.60 -34.37
N MET A 16 -19.51 25.76 -33.98
CA MET A 16 -19.88 25.60 -32.58
C MET A 16 -18.70 24.95 -31.85
N CYS A 17 -17.84 25.76 -31.26
CA CYS A 17 -16.97 25.33 -30.18
C CYS A 17 -17.86 24.89 -29.01
N ALA A 18 -18.14 23.59 -28.92
CA ALA A 18 -18.67 22.99 -27.70
C ALA A 18 -17.58 23.10 -26.63
N SER A 19 -17.51 24.23 -25.95
CA SER A 19 -16.84 24.32 -24.66
C SER A 19 -17.59 23.42 -23.71
N ALA A 20 -16.99 22.28 -23.41
CA ALA A 20 -17.43 21.46 -22.30
C ALA A 20 -17.25 22.31 -21.03
N GLN A 21 -18.29 23.01 -20.63
CA GLN A 21 -18.38 23.59 -19.30
C GLN A 21 -18.36 22.43 -18.30
N VAL A 22 -17.22 22.26 -17.67
CA VAL A 22 -17.14 21.51 -16.41
C VAL A 22 -17.99 22.30 -15.43
N ASN A 23 -19.25 21.91 -15.27
CA ASN A 23 -20.11 22.45 -14.23
C ASN A 23 -19.55 21.99 -12.89
N ASP A 24 -18.61 22.75 -12.34
CA ASP A 24 -18.27 22.74 -10.91
C ASP A 24 -19.49 23.31 -10.17
N THR A 25 -20.50 22.46 -9.97
CA THR A 25 -21.70 22.86 -9.22
C THR A 25 -21.31 22.92 -7.75
N ILE A 26 -20.96 24.11 -7.30
CA ILE A 26 -20.83 24.40 -5.87
C ILE A 26 -22.26 24.44 -5.32
N GLN A 27 -22.69 23.37 -4.67
CA GLN A 27 -23.94 23.37 -3.94
C GLN A 27 -23.78 24.23 -2.67
N ARG A 28 -24.36 25.42 -2.69
CA ARG A 28 -24.50 26.25 -1.49
C ARG A 28 -25.68 25.72 -0.69
N VAL A 29 -25.43 25.13 0.46
CA VAL A 29 -26.46 24.83 1.45
C VAL A 29 -26.70 26.08 2.26
N ALA A 30 -27.93 26.54 2.31
CA ALA A 30 -28.33 27.71 3.08
C ALA A 30 -28.21 27.42 4.59
N GLY A 31 -27.13 27.84 5.19
CA GLY A 31 -26.87 27.79 6.64
C GLY A 31 -25.88 28.88 7.02
N ASN A 32 -26.00 29.41 8.22
CA ASN A 32 -25.17 30.52 8.75
C ASN A 32 -23.70 30.17 9.01
N ASP A 33 -23.22 29.06 8.47
CA ASP A 33 -21.84 28.63 8.60
C ASP A 33 -21.08 28.93 7.30
N LEU A 34 -20.06 29.77 7.38
CA LEU A 34 -19.25 30.25 6.25
C LEU A 34 -18.61 29.11 5.44
N TYR A 35 -18.53 27.92 6.01
CA TYR A 35 -17.90 26.75 5.38
C TYR A 35 -18.90 25.68 4.94
N GLN A 36 -20.15 25.73 5.39
CA GLN A 36 -21.19 24.79 4.96
C GLN A 36 -21.60 25.05 3.50
N GLY A 37 -21.48 24.03 2.68
CA GLY A 37 -21.90 24.06 1.29
C GLY A 37 -20.86 24.47 0.28
N ILE A 38 -19.63 24.77 0.67
CA ILE A 38 -18.50 24.96 -0.24
C ILE A 38 -17.71 23.65 -0.29
N THR A 39 -18.34 22.60 -0.78
CA THR A 39 -17.69 21.30 -0.93
C THR A 39 -17.63 20.91 -2.40
N ARG A 40 -16.46 20.49 -2.86
CA ARG A 40 -16.30 19.90 -4.17
C ARG A 40 -16.76 18.44 -4.14
N LYS A 41 -17.67 18.06 -5.00
CA LYS A 41 -18.12 16.67 -5.12
C LYS A 41 -16.98 15.79 -5.63
N LEU A 42 -16.63 14.77 -4.88
CA LEU A 42 -15.64 13.78 -5.31
C LEU A 42 -16.27 12.87 -6.40
N PRO A 43 -15.61 12.67 -7.53
CA PRO A 43 -16.08 11.73 -8.54
C PRO A 43 -15.90 10.28 -8.03
N TYR A 44 -16.83 9.38 -8.36
CA TYR A 44 -16.78 7.98 -7.96
C TYR A 44 -15.47 7.28 -8.33
N ARG A 45 -14.84 7.67 -9.44
CA ARG A 45 -13.54 7.13 -9.87
C ARG A 45 -12.39 7.38 -8.88
N GLN A 46 -12.55 8.30 -7.91
CA GLN A 46 -11.57 8.57 -6.86
C GLN A 46 -11.89 7.83 -5.55
N MET A 47 -12.99 7.12 -5.51
CA MET A 47 -13.39 6.33 -4.34
C MET A 47 -12.75 4.96 -4.40
N VAL A 48 -12.09 4.55 -3.32
CA VAL A 48 -11.73 3.15 -3.10
C VAL A 48 -13.01 2.41 -2.74
N THR A 49 -13.43 1.47 -3.57
CA THR A 49 -14.63 0.69 -3.34
C THR A 49 -14.42 -0.23 -2.13
N PRO A 50 -15.24 -0.10 -1.06
CA PRO A 50 -15.09 -0.97 0.10
C PRO A 50 -15.60 -2.38 -0.19
N HIS A 51 -14.96 -3.37 0.42
CA HIS A 51 -15.43 -4.76 0.44
C HIS A 51 -16.54 -4.90 1.47
N GLY A 52 -17.66 -5.53 1.10
CA GLY A 52 -18.73 -5.86 2.04
C GLY A 52 -18.34 -7.04 2.91
N VAL A 53 -18.50 -6.93 4.22
CA VAL A 53 -18.25 -8.01 5.18
C VAL A 53 -19.39 -8.10 6.18
N GLN A 54 -19.81 -9.33 6.51
CA GLN A 54 -20.77 -9.58 7.58
C GLN A 54 -20.02 -10.00 8.83
N VAL A 55 -20.38 -9.41 9.97
CA VAL A 55 -19.81 -9.74 11.28
C VAL A 55 -20.92 -10.10 12.26
N THR A 56 -20.60 -10.93 13.23
CA THR A 56 -21.54 -11.39 14.26
C THR A 56 -20.93 -11.30 15.64
N PHE A 57 -21.75 -11.30 16.66
CA PHE A 57 -21.31 -11.37 18.04
C PHE A 57 -20.86 -12.78 18.44
N ALA A 58 -21.48 -13.82 17.88
CA ALA A 58 -21.22 -15.21 18.29
C ALA A 58 -19.95 -15.82 17.65
N LYS A 59 -19.58 -15.41 16.43
CA LYS A 59 -18.49 -15.98 15.66
C LYS A 59 -17.47 -14.90 15.29
N THR A 60 -16.24 -15.32 15.01
CA THR A 60 -15.16 -14.42 14.54
C THR A 60 -14.96 -14.59 13.05
N VAL A 61 -14.89 -13.48 12.34
CA VAL A 61 -14.51 -13.44 10.94
C VAL A 61 -13.01 -13.26 10.83
N HIS A 62 -12.34 -14.11 10.06
CA HIS A 62 -10.92 -14.01 9.77
C HIS A 62 -10.71 -13.49 8.37
N ILE A 63 -9.84 -12.50 8.23
CA ILE A 63 -9.44 -11.95 6.93
C ILE A 63 -7.94 -12.11 6.80
N ILE A 64 -7.52 -12.85 5.76
CA ILE A 64 -6.13 -13.18 5.46
C ILE A 64 -5.67 -12.26 4.34
N PHE A 65 -4.57 -11.54 4.58
CA PHE A 65 -3.98 -10.63 3.63
C PHE A 65 -2.73 -11.23 2.99
N PRO A 66 -2.38 -10.83 1.77
CA PRO A 66 -1.14 -11.29 1.10
C PRO A 66 0.13 -10.78 1.79
N SER A 67 0.04 -9.69 2.56
CA SER A 67 1.16 -9.07 3.27
C SER A 67 0.83 -8.84 4.74
N VAL A 68 1.86 -8.63 5.55
CA VAL A 68 1.74 -8.34 6.99
C VAL A 68 0.87 -7.10 7.21
N VAL A 69 -0.10 -7.21 8.11
CA VAL A 69 -0.96 -6.09 8.50
C VAL A 69 -0.18 -5.13 9.40
N ARG A 70 -0.07 -3.88 8.98
CA ARG A 70 0.60 -2.83 9.73
C ARG A 70 -0.36 -2.07 10.65
N TYR A 71 -1.52 -1.70 10.12
CA TYR A 71 -2.48 -0.85 10.81
C TYR A 71 -3.90 -1.26 10.49
N VAL A 72 -4.77 -1.20 11.50
CA VAL A 72 -6.22 -1.39 11.36
C VAL A 72 -6.90 -0.18 12.01
N ASP A 73 -7.80 0.44 11.29
CA ASP A 73 -8.62 1.56 11.75
C ASP A 73 -10.09 1.17 11.75
N LEU A 74 -10.77 1.43 12.86
CA LEU A 74 -12.17 1.07 13.06
C LEU A 74 -13.03 2.33 13.08
N GLY A 75 -14.06 2.36 12.25
CA GLY A 75 -14.99 3.51 12.14
C GLY A 75 -15.93 3.65 13.33
N SER A 76 -16.14 2.61 14.11
CA SER A 76 -16.99 2.65 15.30
C SER A 76 -16.58 1.58 16.32
N ASN A 77 -17.15 1.69 17.53
CA ASN A 77 -17.00 0.71 18.60
C ASN A 77 -17.97 -0.49 18.49
N TRP A 78 -18.74 -0.59 17.43
CA TRP A 78 -19.63 -1.73 17.18
C TRP A 78 -18.90 -2.98 16.76
N ILE A 79 -17.67 -2.84 16.32
CA ILE A 79 -16.79 -3.93 15.95
C ILE A 79 -15.46 -3.83 16.70
N ILE A 80 -14.85 -4.99 16.90
CA ILE A 80 -13.48 -5.11 17.38
C ILE A 80 -12.68 -5.89 16.36
N ALA A 81 -11.46 -5.43 16.10
CA ALA A 81 -10.53 -6.15 15.26
C ALA A 81 -9.15 -6.21 15.91
N GLY A 82 -8.42 -7.28 15.63
CA GLY A 82 -7.05 -7.46 16.09
C GLY A 82 -6.31 -8.48 15.24
N LYS A 83 -4.99 -8.41 15.25
CA LYS A 83 -4.16 -9.43 14.59
C LYS A 83 -4.34 -10.78 15.27
N ALA A 84 -4.23 -11.86 14.51
CA ALA A 84 -4.18 -13.19 15.06
C ALA A 84 -2.80 -13.45 15.68
N ASP A 85 -2.76 -14.12 16.83
CA ASP A 85 -1.51 -14.44 17.49
C ASP A 85 -0.67 -15.38 16.62
N GLY A 86 0.56 -14.98 16.33
CA GLY A 86 1.48 -15.74 15.49
C GLY A 86 1.20 -15.70 13.99
N ALA A 87 0.19 -14.92 13.53
CA ALA A 87 -0.12 -14.72 12.11
C ALA A 87 -0.36 -13.24 11.83
N GLU A 88 0.71 -12.51 11.53
CA GLU A 88 0.67 -11.06 11.39
C GLU A 88 -0.07 -10.56 10.13
N ASN A 89 -0.35 -11.45 9.19
CA ASN A 89 -1.13 -11.16 7.99
C ASN A 89 -2.62 -11.52 8.13
N VAL A 90 -3.07 -11.90 9.33
CA VAL A 90 -4.46 -12.27 9.58
C VAL A 90 -5.06 -11.33 10.61
N ILE A 91 -6.22 -10.76 10.30
CA ILE A 91 -7.03 -10.04 11.27
C ILE A 91 -8.26 -10.85 11.67
N ARG A 92 -8.65 -10.69 12.91
CA ARG A 92 -9.88 -11.23 13.49
C ARG A 92 -10.84 -10.07 13.70
N VAL A 93 -12.03 -10.17 13.13
CA VAL A 93 -13.07 -9.14 13.26
C VAL A 93 -14.31 -9.76 13.89
N LYS A 94 -14.91 -9.05 14.83
CA LYS A 94 -16.09 -9.50 15.55
C LYS A 94 -16.97 -8.31 15.94
N ALA A 95 -18.29 -8.50 15.98
CA ALA A 95 -19.18 -7.51 16.57
C ALA A 95 -19.03 -7.46 18.09
N THR A 96 -19.08 -6.28 18.68
CA THR A 96 -19.03 -6.07 20.14
C THR A 96 -20.39 -6.21 20.77
N THR A 97 -21.45 -6.01 20.00
CA THR A 97 -22.84 -6.10 20.43
C THR A 97 -23.67 -6.87 19.40
N GLU A 98 -24.74 -7.50 19.86
CA GLU A 98 -25.72 -8.11 18.94
C GLU A 98 -26.55 -7.02 18.25
N GLY A 99 -26.71 -7.18 16.94
CA GLY A 99 -27.66 -6.39 16.16
C GLY A 99 -27.39 -4.90 16.12
N PHE A 100 -26.15 -4.45 15.92
CA PHE A 100 -25.89 -3.03 15.74
C PHE A 100 -26.61 -2.50 14.47
N PRO A 101 -27.19 -1.28 14.52
CA PRO A 101 -27.97 -0.74 13.42
C PRO A 101 -27.07 -0.24 12.28
N GLY A 102 -27.46 -0.52 11.03
CA GLY A 102 -26.81 0.00 9.84
C GLY A 102 -25.48 -0.68 9.51
N GLU A 103 -24.54 0.11 9.04
CA GLU A 103 -23.21 -0.31 8.63
C GLU A 103 -22.15 0.51 9.38
N THR A 104 -21.01 -0.08 9.59
CA THR A 104 -19.78 0.61 9.99
C THR A 104 -18.68 0.28 9.01
N ASN A 105 -17.57 0.98 9.10
CA ASN A 105 -16.43 0.70 8.24
C ASN A 105 -15.18 0.38 9.04
N PHE A 106 -14.24 -0.25 8.39
CA PHE A 106 -12.85 -0.33 8.87
C PHE A 106 -11.91 -0.37 7.69
N SER A 107 -10.67 0.02 7.92
CA SER A 107 -9.62 -0.03 6.91
C SER A 107 -8.39 -0.74 7.42
N VAL A 108 -7.66 -1.35 6.52
CA VAL A 108 -6.44 -2.11 6.79
C VAL A 108 -5.33 -1.62 5.88
N ILE A 109 -4.16 -1.35 6.47
CA ILE A 109 -2.94 -1.00 5.75
C ILE A 109 -1.92 -2.11 6.00
N CYS A 110 -1.37 -2.65 4.92
CA CYS A 110 -0.33 -3.66 4.97
C CYS A 110 1.07 -3.05 4.81
N GLU A 111 2.11 -3.82 5.15
CA GLU A 111 3.50 -3.38 5.05
C GLU A 111 3.98 -3.11 3.62
N ASP A 112 3.36 -3.77 2.64
CA ASP A 112 3.62 -3.54 1.22
C ASP A 112 2.95 -2.27 0.66
N GLY A 113 2.24 -1.51 1.52
CA GLY A 113 1.49 -0.31 1.15
C GLY A 113 0.12 -0.58 0.58
N SER A 114 -0.35 -1.80 0.58
CA SER A 114 -1.72 -2.13 0.17
C SER A 114 -2.73 -1.56 1.17
N PHE A 115 -3.80 -0.97 0.64
CA PHE A 115 -4.91 -0.42 1.43
C PHE A 115 -6.19 -1.16 1.10
N TYR A 116 -6.87 -1.63 2.11
CA TYR A 116 -8.15 -2.31 2.00
C TYR A 116 -9.20 -1.57 2.81
N SER A 117 -10.33 -1.26 2.18
CA SER A 117 -11.49 -0.65 2.81
C SER A 117 -12.62 -1.67 2.92
N PHE A 118 -13.29 -1.69 4.05
CA PHE A 118 -14.39 -2.61 4.33
C PHE A 118 -15.61 -1.86 4.86
N ASN A 119 -16.80 -2.25 4.39
CA ASN A 119 -18.07 -1.95 5.03
C ASN A 119 -18.56 -3.19 5.77
N ALA A 120 -18.72 -3.05 7.08
CA ALA A 120 -19.15 -4.12 7.95
C ALA A 120 -20.61 -3.93 8.38
N ARG A 121 -21.42 -4.95 8.22
CA ARG A 121 -22.78 -5.00 8.73
C ARG A 121 -22.98 -6.20 9.64
N TYR A 122 -23.90 -6.06 10.58
CA TYR A 122 -24.25 -7.18 11.45
C TYR A 122 -25.07 -8.24 10.68
N ALA A 123 -24.71 -9.50 10.86
CA ALA A 123 -25.51 -10.64 10.45
C ALA A 123 -25.50 -11.69 11.55
N HIS A 124 -26.64 -12.27 11.89
CA HIS A 124 -26.71 -13.33 12.90
C HIS A 124 -25.89 -14.55 12.44
N GLU A 125 -26.04 -14.91 11.17
CA GLU A 125 -25.28 -15.98 10.50
C GLU A 125 -24.54 -15.37 9.28
N PRO A 126 -23.25 -15.00 9.43
CA PRO A 126 -22.44 -14.52 8.31
C PRO A 126 -22.25 -15.59 7.25
N GLU A 127 -22.35 -15.22 5.99
CA GLU A 127 -22.12 -16.11 4.85
C GLU A 127 -20.66 -16.59 4.77
N MET A 128 -19.71 -15.71 5.14
CA MET A 128 -18.28 -16.00 5.09
C MET A 128 -17.64 -15.70 6.43
N LEU A 129 -16.94 -16.68 6.98
CA LEU A 129 -16.17 -16.53 8.23
C LEU A 129 -14.65 -16.45 7.99
N ASN A 130 -14.18 -16.95 6.84
CA ASN A 130 -12.78 -16.92 6.46
C ASN A 130 -12.68 -16.34 5.05
N ILE A 131 -12.02 -15.18 4.94
CA ILE A 131 -11.90 -14.41 3.70
C ILE A 131 -10.42 -14.30 3.38
N GLU A 132 -10.03 -14.70 2.19
CA GLU A 132 -8.68 -14.53 1.68
C GLU A 132 -8.68 -13.40 0.65
N MET A 133 -7.86 -12.37 0.93
CA MET A 133 -7.65 -11.25 0.02
C MET A 133 -6.56 -11.64 -0.98
N LYS A 134 -6.86 -11.51 -2.28
CA LYS A 134 -5.90 -11.85 -3.32
C LYS A 134 -4.78 -10.80 -3.41
N ASP A 135 -3.59 -11.25 -3.80
CA ASP A 135 -2.51 -10.33 -4.15
C ASP A 135 -2.84 -9.64 -5.49
N PHE A 136 -2.80 -8.31 -5.48
CA PHE A 136 -3.08 -7.51 -6.69
C PHE A 136 -1.99 -7.66 -7.77
N LEU A 137 -0.84 -8.23 -7.42
CA LEU A 137 0.25 -8.47 -8.38
C LEU A 137 0.03 -9.73 -9.22
N GLU A 138 -0.84 -10.65 -8.80
CA GLU A 138 -1.09 -11.93 -9.48
C GLU A 138 -2.26 -11.88 -10.46
N ASN A 139 -3.11 -10.86 -10.43
CA ASN A 139 -4.26 -10.73 -11.32
C ASN A 139 -3.94 -9.86 -12.53
N GLU A 140 -3.33 -10.45 -13.57
CA GLU A 140 -3.15 -9.80 -14.87
C GLU A 140 -4.47 -9.56 -15.64
N ASP A 141 -5.58 -10.19 -15.23
CA ASP A 141 -6.84 -10.21 -15.98
C ASP A 141 -7.90 -9.20 -15.54
N THR A 142 -7.67 -8.41 -14.50
CA THR A 142 -8.64 -7.40 -14.09
C THR A 142 -8.23 -6.01 -14.52
N THR A 143 -8.96 -5.45 -15.49
CA THR A 143 -8.86 -4.07 -15.98
C THR A 143 -9.17 -3.00 -14.92
N ASP A 144 -9.37 -3.39 -13.67
CA ASP A 144 -9.72 -2.53 -12.53
C ASP A 144 -8.51 -2.14 -11.69
N PHE A 145 -7.41 -1.82 -12.34
CA PHE A 145 -6.15 -1.41 -11.70
C PHE A 145 -6.18 -0.06 -10.96
N SER A 146 -7.27 0.71 -11.10
CA SER A 146 -7.20 2.13 -10.77
C SER A 146 -7.42 2.47 -9.30
N HIS A 147 -8.04 1.59 -8.50
CA HIS A 147 -8.61 2.05 -7.24
C HIS A 147 -8.02 1.48 -5.95
N THR A 148 -7.19 0.45 -6.03
CA THR A 148 -6.69 -0.22 -4.80
C THR A 148 -5.21 0.05 -4.49
N ARG A 149 -4.48 0.69 -5.42
CA ARG A 149 -3.10 1.10 -5.19
C ARG A 149 -3.03 2.54 -4.72
N MET A 150 -3.30 2.76 -3.45
CA MET A 150 -2.99 4.05 -2.84
C MET A 150 -1.47 4.18 -2.73
N ASN A 151 -0.93 5.35 -3.10
CA ASN A 151 0.46 5.68 -2.83
C ASN A 151 0.62 5.96 -1.34
N ILE A 152 0.72 4.89 -0.55
CA ILE A 152 0.99 4.99 0.88
C ILE A 152 2.50 5.11 1.05
N HIS A 153 2.92 6.19 1.70
CA HIS A 153 4.32 6.49 1.98
C HIS A 153 4.59 6.25 3.46
N PHE A 154 5.57 5.41 3.76
CA PHE A 154 6.00 5.21 5.14
C PHE A 154 7.21 6.06 5.46
N ARG A 155 7.18 6.68 6.64
CA ARG A 155 8.27 7.53 7.13
C ARG A 155 9.60 6.78 7.20
N GLU A 156 9.58 5.50 7.58
CA GLU A 156 10.76 4.64 7.69
C GLU A 156 11.40 4.33 6.33
N LEU A 157 10.66 4.48 5.25
CA LEU A 157 11.13 4.31 3.87
C LEU A 157 11.48 5.65 3.21
N ALA A 158 11.92 6.65 4.00
CA ALA A 158 12.27 7.99 3.53
C ALA A 158 11.16 8.65 2.67
N GLY A 159 9.89 8.30 2.93
CA GLY A 159 8.75 8.76 2.14
C GLY A 159 8.54 8.03 0.81
N GLU A 160 9.28 6.97 0.55
CA GLU A 160 9.04 6.13 -0.63
C GLU A 160 7.88 5.15 -0.43
N SER A 161 7.24 4.76 -1.54
CA SER A 161 6.22 3.74 -1.47
C SER A 161 6.87 2.35 -1.26
N PRO A 162 6.30 1.50 -0.40
CA PRO A 162 6.81 0.15 -0.16
C PRO A 162 6.92 -0.68 -1.45
N LEU A 163 5.98 -0.48 -2.39
CA LEU A 163 6.03 -1.14 -3.69
C LEU A 163 7.28 -0.80 -4.48
N LEU A 164 7.65 0.49 -4.55
CA LEU A 164 8.86 0.93 -5.25
C LEU A 164 10.11 0.32 -4.59
N VAL A 165 10.19 0.35 -3.26
CA VAL A 165 11.29 -0.27 -2.51
C VAL A 165 11.38 -1.76 -2.83
N LYS A 166 10.26 -2.49 -2.81
CA LYS A 166 10.20 -3.92 -3.18
C LYS A 166 10.67 -4.18 -4.61
N LEU A 167 10.25 -3.35 -5.58
CA LEU A 167 10.67 -3.48 -6.98
C LEU A 167 12.18 -3.24 -7.14
N ILE A 168 12.74 -2.25 -6.47
CA ILE A 168 14.20 -2.01 -6.46
C ILE A 168 14.94 -3.21 -5.88
N MET A 169 14.49 -3.73 -4.72
CA MET A 169 15.09 -4.91 -4.10
C MET A 169 15.03 -6.14 -5.01
N GLN A 170 13.89 -6.37 -5.67
CA GLN A 170 13.73 -7.47 -6.63
C GLN A 170 14.64 -7.30 -7.86
N SER A 171 14.79 -6.09 -8.38
CA SER A 171 15.70 -5.80 -9.48
C SER A 171 17.16 -6.13 -9.12
N ILE A 172 17.62 -5.65 -7.95
CA ILE A 172 18.95 -5.95 -7.43
C ILE A 172 19.17 -7.46 -7.24
N TYR A 173 18.16 -8.15 -6.70
CA TYR A 173 18.21 -9.60 -6.50
C TYR A 173 18.26 -10.38 -7.80
N LYS A 174 17.47 -9.99 -8.82
CA LYS A 174 17.43 -10.65 -10.13
C LYS A 174 18.70 -10.41 -10.94
N GLU A 175 19.25 -9.20 -10.86
CA GLU A 175 20.52 -8.87 -11.52
C GLU A 175 21.69 -9.65 -10.93
N ASP A 176 21.64 -9.94 -9.63
CA ASP A 176 22.59 -10.74 -8.85
C ASP A 176 24.07 -10.38 -9.07
N ARG A 177 24.35 -9.10 -9.35
CA ARG A 177 25.67 -8.61 -9.71
C ARG A 177 26.54 -8.48 -8.48
N ARG A 178 27.76 -9.00 -8.57
CA ARG A 178 28.78 -8.85 -7.54
C ARG A 178 29.76 -7.74 -7.91
N GLU A 179 29.59 -6.57 -7.33
CA GLU A 179 30.47 -5.40 -7.52
C GLU A 179 31.58 -5.38 -6.49
N ILE A 180 31.28 -5.79 -5.26
CA ILE A 180 32.23 -5.80 -4.13
C ILE A 180 32.81 -7.20 -4.00
N ARG A 181 34.12 -7.35 -4.28
CA ARG A 181 34.76 -8.65 -4.32
C ARG A 181 35.50 -9.05 -3.05
N HIS A 182 35.82 -8.08 -2.17
CA HIS A 182 36.73 -8.30 -1.05
C HIS A 182 36.09 -8.18 0.33
N LEU A 183 34.77 -7.96 0.41
CA LEU A 183 34.04 -7.89 1.65
C LEU A 183 33.24 -9.15 1.92
N GLY A 184 33.57 -9.81 3.01
CA GLY A 184 32.91 -11.00 3.49
C GLY A 184 33.67 -11.65 4.62
N CYS A 185 33.04 -12.58 5.29
CA CYS A 185 33.67 -13.41 6.31
C CYS A 185 33.30 -14.88 6.09
N LYS A 186 34.18 -15.77 6.53
CA LYS A 186 33.93 -17.21 6.54
C LYS A 186 34.27 -17.77 7.92
N ARG A 187 33.32 -18.41 8.57
CA ARG A 187 33.52 -19.02 9.87
C ARG A 187 32.66 -20.28 10.00
N PHE A 188 33.22 -21.33 10.55
CA PHE A 188 32.51 -22.61 10.81
C PHE A 188 31.77 -23.20 9.58
N GLY A 189 32.33 -23.03 8.37
CA GLY A 189 31.68 -23.50 7.14
C GLY A 189 30.59 -22.57 6.58
N VAL A 190 30.19 -21.54 7.33
CA VAL A 190 29.26 -20.51 6.84
C VAL A 190 30.05 -19.32 6.29
N GLN A 191 29.67 -18.84 5.13
CA GLN A 191 30.26 -17.69 4.47
C GLN A 191 29.19 -16.60 4.31
N PHE A 192 29.50 -15.38 4.72
CA PHE A 192 28.69 -14.19 4.49
C PHE A 192 29.46 -13.23 3.58
N LEU A 193 28.80 -12.78 2.52
CA LEU A 193 29.38 -11.88 1.51
C LEU A 193 28.51 -10.64 1.35
N LEU A 194 29.15 -9.48 1.20
CA LEU A 194 28.52 -8.28 0.67
C LEU A 194 28.81 -8.23 -0.83
N LYS A 195 27.75 -8.29 -1.66
CA LYS A 195 27.87 -8.34 -3.12
C LYS A 195 27.87 -6.95 -3.74
N SER A 196 26.94 -6.11 -3.33
CA SER A 196 26.83 -4.72 -3.80
C SER A 196 26.11 -3.85 -2.77
N VAL A 197 26.25 -2.54 -2.92
CA VAL A 197 25.51 -1.52 -2.16
C VAL A 197 24.96 -0.52 -3.16
N HIS A 198 23.65 -0.30 -3.12
CA HIS A 198 22.97 0.66 -3.96
C HIS A 198 22.31 1.72 -3.09
N SER A 199 22.05 2.91 -3.63
CA SER A 199 21.35 3.98 -2.93
C SER A 199 20.28 4.59 -3.82
N HIS A 200 19.11 4.90 -3.23
CA HIS A 200 18.02 5.60 -3.88
C HIS A 200 17.28 6.44 -2.84
N ASN A 201 17.10 7.73 -3.10
CA ASN A 201 16.37 8.68 -2.24
C ASN A 201 16.68 8.57 -0.73
N GLY A 202 17.97 8.47 -0.38
CA GLY A 202 18.41 8.38 1.02
C GLY A 202 18.32 7.00 1.65
N LEU A 203 17.79 6.00 0.94
CA LEU A 203 17.81 4.59 1.33
C LEU A 203 19.05 3.89 0.78
N PHE A 204 19.63 3.00 1.57
CA PHE A 204 20.71 2.11 1.15
C PHE A 204 20.22 0.67 1.06
N TYR A 205 20.55 0.02 -0.05
CA TYR A 205 20.20 -1.37 -0.34
C TYR A 205 21.47 -2.19 -0.30
N PHE A 206 21.59 -3.09 0.67
CA PHE A 206 22.73 -3.98 0.84
C PHE A 206 22.42 -5.34 0.24
N HIS A 207 23.03 -5.67 -0.89
CA HIS A 207 22.91 -7.00 -1.47
C HIS A 207 23.93 -7.93 -0.81
N THR A 208 23.43 -8.84 0.01
CA THR A 208 24.25 -9.79 0.78
C THR A 208 23.92 -11.21 0.39
N GLU A 209 24.88 -12.12 0.58
CA GLU A 209 24.70 -13.54 0.34
C GLU A 209 25.27 -14.34 1.52
N THR A 210 24.47 -15.27 2.04
CA THR A 210 24.92 -16.24 3.04
C THR A 210 24.97 -17.62 2.40
N ARG A 211 26.14 -18.26 2.45
CA ARG A 211 26.38 -19.62 1.94
C ARG A 211 26.75 -20.55 3.08
N ASN A 212 25.94 -21.56 3.32
CA ASN A 212 26.29 -22.63 4.25
C ASN A 212 26.98 -23.76 3.48
N ARG A 213 28.23 -24.01 3.82
CA ARG A 213 29.05 -25.13 3.29
C ARG A 213 29.41 -26.12 4.39
N SER A 214 28.74 -26.06 5.53
CA SER A 214 28.86 -27.03 6.60
C SER A 214 27.85 -28.17 6.41
N ASN A 215 28.04 -29.26 7.12
CA ASN A 215 27.10 -30.39 7.11
C ASN A 215 25.91 -30.21 8.09
N VAL A 216 25.82 -29.02 8.74
CA VAL A 216 24.79 -28.70 9.71
C VAL A 216 23.87 -27.64 9.12
N ALA A 217 22.56 -27.79 9.30
CA ALA A 217 21.60 -26.75 8.91
C ALA A 217 21.88 -25.45 9.66
N PHE A 218 21.84 -24.33 8.96
CA PHE A 218 22.06 -23.00 9.52
C PHE A 218 20.79 -22.17 9.27
N GLN A 219 20.19 -21.70 10.35
CA GLN A 219 19.08 -20.77 10.32
C GLN A 219 19.56 -19.41 10.80
N THR A 220 19.29 -18.36 10.03
CA THR A 220 19.62 -16.99 10.42
C THR A 220 18.55 -16.50 11.41
N ASP A 221 18.97 -16.16 12.61
CA ASP A 221 18.12 -15.55 13.62
C ASP A 221 17.95 -14.05 13.36
N PHE A 222 19.06 -13.32 13.22
CA PHE A 222 19.02 -11.91 12.87
C PHE A 222 20.28 -11.47 12.10
N ILE A 223 20.14 -10.38 11.35
CA ILE A 223 21.25 -9.64 10.74
C ILE A 223 21.19 -8.20 11.27
N ARG A 224 22.29 -7.71 11.84
CA ARG A 224 22.37 -6.35 12.39
C ARG A 224 23.46 -5.55 11.68
N PHE A 225 23.06 -4.39 11.16
CA PHE A 225 24.00 -3.43 10.59
C PHE A 225 24.34 -2.36 11.63
N LYS A 226 25.60 -1.94 11.65
CA LYS A 226 26.09 -0.92 12.56
C LYS A 226 26.96 0.07 11.80
N ILE A 227 26.79 1.35 12.09
CA ILE A 227 27.74 2.40 11.72
C ILE A 227 28.77 2.48 12.83
N VAL A 228 30.05 2.34 12.48
CA VAL A 228 31.17 2.37 13.42
C VAL A 228 32.21 3.39 12.94
N ASP A 229 32.76 4.16 13.86
CA ASP A 229 33.82 5.10 13.53
C ASP A 229 35.07 4.39 12.97
N LYS A 230 35.60 4.91 11.85
CA LYS A 230 36.77 4.34 11.18
C LYS A 230 38.05 4.41 12.04
N LYS A 231 38.15 5.41 12.90
CA LYS A 231 39.27 5.59 13.86
C LYS A 231 38.69 5.74 15.26
N VAL A 232 39.08 4.85 16.16
CA VAL A 232 38.76 4.95 17.57
C VAL A 232 39.94 5.65 18.26
N PRO A 233 39.81 6.92 18.70
CA PRO A 233 40.92 7.68 19.26
C PRO A 233 41.37 7.16 20.62
N LYS A 234 40.51 6.45 21.35
CA LYS A 234 40.82 5.77 22.63
C LYS A 234 40.07 4.45 22.74
N ARG A 235 40.69 3.44 23.36
CA ARG A 235 40.10 2.10 23.56
C ARG A 235 38.76 2.09 24.30
N THR A 236 38.38 3.14 24.98
CA THR A 236 37.21 3.26 25.84
C THR A 236 36.02 3.98 25.20
N ALA A 237 36.18 4.53 23.98
CA ALA A 237 35.09 5.28 23.30
C ALA A 237 34.78 4.63 21.95
N ILE A 238 34.04 3.50 21.99
CA ILE A 238 33.45 2.93 20.78
C ILE A 238 32.14 3.63 20.57
N GLN A 239 32.03 4.48 19.56
CA GLN A 239 30.77 5.02 19.09
C GLN A 239 30.24 4.08 17.99
N GLU A 240 29.21 3.35 18.31
CA GLU A 240 28.48 2.51 17.34
C GLU A 240 27.01 2.88 17.37
N ARG A 241 26.43 2.96 16.20
CA ARG A 241 24.98 3.15 16.03
C ARG A 241 24.42 1.98 15.23
N VAL A 242 23.46 1.28 15.80
CA VAL A 242 22.69 0.25 15.10
C VAL A 242 21.73 0.97 14.16
N ILE A 243 21.66 0.49 12.91
CA ILE A 243 20.75 0.98 11.88
C ILE A 243 19.54 0.07 11.88
#